data_6961e7fa63bfdd606be83b1e94378c9a
#
_entry.id   6961e7fa63bfdd606be83b1e94378c9a
#
_cell.length_a   1.000
_cell.length_b   1.000
_cell.length_c   1.000
_cell.angle_alpha   90.00
_cell.angle_beta   90.00
_cell.angle_gamma   90.00
#
_symmetry.space_group_name_H-M   'P 1'
#
loop_
_entity.id
_entity.type
_entity.pdbx_description
1 polymer ?
#
loop_
_entity_poly.entity_id
_entity_poly.type
_entity_poly.pdbx_seq_one_letter_code
_entity_poly.pdbx_strand_id
1 'polypeptide(L)'
;MVIDLSGKKAIAAIQTQQPERLMKRLCNHWRHKLPVELGEQQSSIELPTGICRMFCTDILRVELHSDEQHMPTLQQVVADHLQRMASAEELLIDWQPA
;
A
#
# COMPACT_ATOMS: atom_id res chain seq x y z
N MET A 1 2.31 -12.78 19.48
CA MET A 1 3.61 -12.55 18.85
C MET A 1 3.80 -11.06 18.64
N VAL A 2 4.88 -10.53 19.12
CA VAL A 2 5.16 -9.11 18.97
C VAL A 2 5.60 -8.86 17.52
N ILE A 3 4.87 -7.98 16.82
CA ILE A 3 5.34 -7.52 15.53
C ILE A 3 6.61 -6.73 15.78
N ASP A 4 7.69 -7.15 15.20
CA ASP A 4 8.95 -6.46 15.32
C ASP A 4 8.88 -5.12 14.60
N LEU A 5 8.67 -4.04 15.33
CA LEU A 5 8.60 -2.70 14.78
C LEU A 5 9.95 -2.21 14.26
N SER A 6 11.04 -2.93 14.58
CA SER A 6 12.35 -2.68 13.98
C SER A 6 12.51 -3.37 12.63
N GLY A 7 11.42 -3.98 12.12
CA GLY A 7 11.41 -4.64 10.82
C GLY A 7 11.65 -3.69 9.65
N LYS A 8 11.47 -4.20 8.45
CA LYS A 8 11.73 -3.44 7.24
C LYS A 8 10.58 -2.51 6.92
N LYS A 9 10.93 -1.37 6.34
CA LYS A 9 9.99 -0.39 5.83
C LYS A 9 10.36 -0.06 4.38
N ALA A 10 9.37 0.01 3.51
CA ALA A 10 9.55 0.40 2.13
C ALA A 10 8.55 1.50 1.78
N ILE A 11 8.98 2.42 0.93
CA ILE A 11 8.15 3.54 0.50
C ILE A 11 8.14 3.61 -1.02
N ALA A 12 6.98 3.88 -1.60
CA ALA A 12 6.86 4.24 -3.00
C ALA A 12 6.06 5.53 -3.12
N ALA A 13 6.56 6.46 -3.92
CA ALA A 13 5.86 7.68 -4.29
C ALA A 13 5.32 7.47 -5.71
N ILE A 14 4.02 7.29 -5.83
CA ILE A 14 3.39 6.89 -7.09
C ILE A 14 2.70 8.08 -7.74
N GLN A 15 3.13 8.44 -8.93
CA GLN A 15 2.48 9.47 -9.73
C GLN A 15 1.19 8.90 -10.29
N THR A 16 0.07 9.52 -9.97
CA THR A 16 -1.24 9.15 -10.50
C THR A 16 -2.11 10.39 -10.52
N GLN A 17 -3.03 10.45 -11.47
CA GLN A 17 -3.98 11.57 -11.58
C GLN A 17 -5.08 11.49 -10.55
N GLN A 18 -5.30 10.33 -9.91
CA GLN A 18 -6.40 10.11 -8.98
C GLN A 18 -5.95 9.35 -7.74
N PRO A 19 -5.06 9.94 -6.91
CA PRO A 19 -4.52 9.23 -5.76
C PRO A 19 -5.58 8.78 -4.75
N GLU A 20 -6.55 9.64 -4.44
CA GLU A 20 -7.61 9.29 -3.49
C GLU A 20 -8.50 8.16 -4.00
N ARG A 21 -8.87 8.23 -5.28
CA ARG A 21 -9.72 7.20 -5.90
C ARG A 21 -9.01 5.85 -5.91
N LEU A 22 -7.73 5.85 -6.24
CA LEU A 22 -6.93 4.62 -6.27
C LEU A 22 -6.82 4.01 -4.88
N MET A 23 -6.54 4.83 -3.87
CA MET A 23 -6.49 4.39 -2.49
C MET A 23 -7.83 3.79 -2.05
N LYS A 24 -8.94 4.47 -2.32
CA LYS A 24 -10.27 4.02 -1.93
C LYS A 24 -10.64 2.70 -2.60
N ARG A 25 -10.31 2.54 -3.88
CA ARG A 25 -10.56 1.30 -4.60
C ARG A 25 -9.83 0.13 -3.97
N LEU A 26 -8.57 0.31 -3.63
CA LEU A 26 -7.80 -0.76 -3.00
C LEU A 26 -8.35 -1.10 -1.62
N CYS A 27 -8.66 -0.10 -0.81
CA CYS A 27 -9.26 -0.31 0.51
C CYS A 27 -10.58 -1.05 0.42
N ASN A 28 -11.44 -0.66 -0.52
CA ASN A 28 -12.74 -1.31 -0.72
C ASN A 28 -12.58 -2.75 -1.21
N HIS A 29 -11.56 -3.03 -2.00
CA HIS A 29 -11.28 -4.38 -2.46
C HIS A 29 -10.94 -5.32 -1.30
N TRP A 30 -10.15 -4.83 -0.34
CA TRP A 30 -9.67 -5.67 0.76
C TRP A 30 -10.50 -5.63 2.04
N ARG A 31 -11.37 -4.62 2.21
CA ARG A 31 -12.11 -4.44 3.47
C ARG A 31 -13.01 -5.61 3.85
N HIS A 32 -13.39 -6.44 2.90
CA HIS A 32 -14.22 -7.62 3.17
C HIS A 32 -13.44 -8.79 3.78
N LYS A 33 -12.12 -8.76 3.70
CA LYS A 33 -11.26 -9.86 4.14
C LYS A 33 -10.21 -9.43 5.15
N LEU A 34 -9.86 -8.15 5.18
CA LEU A 34 -8.75 -7.63 5.98
C LEU A 34 -9.20 -6.43 6.80
N PRO A 35 -8.56 -6.19 7.96
CA PRO A 35 -8.79 -4.94 8.69
C PRO A 35 -8.33 -3.75 7.86
N VAL A 36 -9.24 -2.82 7.60
CA VAL A 36 -8.96 -1.61 6.82
C VAL A 36 -9.47 -0.41 7.58
N GLU A 37 -8.62 0.59 7.74
CA GLU A 37 -9.00 1.91 8.21
C GLU A 37 -8.88 2.88 7.05
N LEU A 38 -9.99 3.51 6.66
CA LEU A 38 -10.03 4.41 5.53
C LEU A 38 -10.47 5.79 5.97
N GLY A 39 -9.58 6.77 5.85
CA GLY A 39 -9.89 8.19 6.02
C GLY A 39 -10.01 8.87 4.65
N GLU A 40 -10.09 10.19 4.65
CA GLU A 40 -10.25 10.94 3.40
C GLU A 40 -8.97 10.94 2.55
N GLN A 41 -7.82 11.12 3.20
CA GLN A 41 -6.54 11.24 2.52
C GLN A 41 -5.50 10.25 3.01
N GLN A 42 -5.90 9.32 3.87
CA GLN A 42 -4.98 8.31 4.40
C GLN A 42 -5.72 7.04 4.71
N SER A 43 -4.99 5.93 4.69
CA SER A 43 -5.55 4.63 5.00
C SER A 43 -4.50 3.69 5.58
N SER A 44 -4.97 2.62 6.20
CA SER A 44 -4.12 1.56 6.72
C SER A 44 -4.80 0.21 6.47
N ILE A 45 -4.05 -0.75 5.95
CA ILE A 45 -4.54 -2.10 5.67
C ILE A 45 -3.59 -3.09 6.35
N GLU A 46 -4.16 -4.00 7.15
CA GLU A 46 -3.39 -5.08 7.75
C GLU A 46 -3.47 -6.32 6.87
N LEU A 47 -2.35 -6.68 6.24
CA LEU A 47 -2.23 -7.89 5.44
C LEU A 47 -1.51 -8.99 6.23
N PRO A 48 -1.65 -10.27 5.83
CA PRO A 48 -0.91 -11.34 6.51
C PRO A 48 0.61 -11.15 6.50
N THR A 49 1.13 -10.46 5.50
CA THR A 49 2.57 -10.23 5.34
C THR A 49 3.05 -8.90 5.90
N GLY A 50 2.15 -8.04 6.37
CA GLY A 50 2.55 -6.76 6.94
C GLY A 50 1.47 -5.70 6.83
N ILE A 51 1.87 -4.45 6.99
CA ILE A 51 0.95 -3.31 7.01
C ILE A 51 1.22 -2.42 5.81
N CYS A 52 0.14 -2.00 5.14
CA CYS A 52 0.19 -1.05 4.04
C CYS A 52 -0.51 0.23 4.47
N ARG A 53 0.23 1.33 4.49
CA ARG A 53 -0.33 2.66 4.75
C ARG A 53 -0.25 3.48 3.48
N MET A 54 -1.30 4.23 3.21
CA MET A 54 -1.37 5.10 2.03
C MET A 54 -1.71 6.51 2.44
N PHE A 55 -1.06 7.46 1.78
CA PHE A 55 -1.26 8.89 2.02
C PHE A 55 -1.44 9.58 0.67
N CYS A 56 -2.51 10.34 0.54
CA CYS A 56 -2.81 11.08 -0.67
C CYS A 56 -2.44 12.56 -0.51
N THR A 57 -1.59 13.02 -1.41
CA THR A 57 -1.30 14.44 -1.62
C THR A 57 -1.49 14.69 -3.12
N ASP A 58 -0.54 15.30 -3.80
CA ASP A 58 -0.54 15.38 -5.26
C ASP A 58 -0.24 14.01 -5.89
N ILE A 59 0.34 13.12 -5.09
CA ILE A 59 0.70 11.77 -5.48
C ILE A 59 0.12 10.78 -4.47
N LEU A 60 0.21 9.50 -4.77
CA LEU A 60 -0.09 8.44 -3.81
C LEU A 60 1.20 7.95 -3.18
N ARG A 61 1.37 8.20 -1.90
CA ARG A 61 2.50 7.68 -1.14
C ARG A 61 2.08 6.40 -0.45
N VAL A 62 2.82 5.34 -0.64
CA VAL A 62 2.56 4.03 -0.05
C VAL A 62 3.73 3.64 0.84
N GLU A 63 3.43 3.31 2.09
CA GLU A 63 4.42 2.84 3.06
C GLU A 63 4.08 1.42 3.47
N LEU A 64 5.05 0.53 3.37
CA LEU A 64 4.90 -0.86 3.77
C LEU A 64 5.79 -1.14 4.98
N HIS A 65 5.23 -1.88 5.93
CA HIS A 65 5.94 -2.33 7.12
C HIS A 65 5.83 -3.84 7.19
N SER A 66 6.97 -4.53 7.25
CA SER A 66 7.01 -5.98 7.29
C SER A 66 8.36 -6.43 7.85
N ASP A 67 8.57 -7.73 7.92
CA ASP A 67 9.90 -8.26 8.20
C ASP A 67 10.66 -8.49 6.89
N GLU A 68 11.93 -8.80 7.01
CA GLU A 68 12.80 -9.00 5.85
C GLU A 68 12.32 -10.14 4.95
N GLN A 69 11.79 -11.19 5.56
CA GLN A 69 11.35 -12.38 4.85
C GLN A 69 10.09 -12.12 4.02
N HIS A 70 9.14 -11.34 4.55
CA HIS A 70 7.84 -11.12 3.93
C HIS A 70 7.74 -9.86 3.08
N MET A 71 8.69 -8.93 3.23
CA MET A 71 8.65 -7.66 2.50
C MET A 71 8.55 -7.82 0.98
N PRO A 72 9.34 -8.69 0.34
CA PRO A 72 9.21 -8.84 -1.12
C PRO A 72 7.81 -9.27 -1.57
N THR A 73 7.20 -10.19 -0.83
CA THR A 73 5.83 -10.64 -1.13
C THR A 73 4.83 -9.51 -0.94
N LEU A 74 4.96 -8.74 0.15
CA LEU A 74 4.08 -7.60 0.42
C LEU A 74 4.19 -6.56 -0.70
N GLN A 75 5.40 -6.22 -1.11
CA GLN A 75 5.62 -5.27 -2.21
C GLN A 75 4.93 -5.73 -3.49
N GLN A 76 5.08 -7.01 -3.83
CA GLN A 76 4.50 -7.57 -5.05
C GLN A 76 2.98 -7.57 -5.01
N VAL A 77 2.40 -7.99 -3.89
CA VAL A 77 0.95 -8.05 -3.73
C VAL A 77 0.33 -6.65 -3.83
N VAL A 78 0.91 -5.68 -3.14
CA VAL A 78 0.40 -4.31 -3.15
C VAL A 78 0.54 -3.69 -4.54
N ALA A 79 1.70 -3.85 -5.17
CA ALA A 79 1.94 -3.29 -6.50
C ALA A 79 0.98 -3.87 -7.54
N ASP A 80 0.78 -5.19 -7.54
CA ASP A 80 -0.12 -5.85 -8.49
C ASP A 80 -1.56 -5.37 -8.32
N HIS A 81 -2.01 -5.23 -7.08
CA HIS A 81 -3.37 -4.77 -6.81
C HIS A 81 -3.57 -3.30 -7.18
N LEU A 82 -2.59 -2.46 -6.85
CA LEU A 82 -2.65 -1.04 -7.25
C LEU A 82 -2.73 -0.89 -8.77
N GLN A 83 -1.93 -1.66 -9.50
CA GLN A 83 -1.96 -1.60 -10.96
C GLN A 83 -3.31 -2.05 -11.52
N ARG A 84 -3.93 -3.06 -10.93
CA ARG A 84 -5.28 -3.49 -11.33
C ARG A 84 -6.32 -2.42 -11.06
N MET A 85 -6.21 -1.73 -9.92
CA MET A 85 -7.15 -0.65 -9.57
C MET A 85 -6.98 0.55 -10.51
N ALA A 86 -5.78 0.76 -11.04
CA ALA A 86 -5.46 1.86 -11.97
C ALA A 86 -5.52 1.38 -13.41
N SER A 87 -6.65 0.82 -13.82
CA SER A 87 -6.79 0.18 -15.13
C SER A 87 -6.54 1.10 -16.33
N ALA A 88 -6.69 2.41 -16.16
CA ALA A 88 -6.49 3.40 -17.24
C ALA A 88 -5.10 4.03 -17.22
N GLU A 89 -4.26 3.70 -16.25
CA GLU A 89 -2.92 4.25 -16.10
C GLU A 89 -1.91 3.11 -15.95
N GLU A 90 -0.72 3.33 -16.48
CA GLU A 90 0.40 2.47 -16.17
C GLU A 90 1.17 3.10 -15.01
N LEU A 91 1.12 2.44 -13.84
CA LEU A 91 1.79 2.96 -12.65
C LEU A 91 3.26 2.58 -12.63
N LEU A 92 4.10 3.55 -12.29
CA LEU A 92 5.49 3.28 -12.01
C LEU A 92 5.65 3.16 -10.50
N ILE A 93 5.87 1.95 -10.02
CA ILE A 93 5.97 1.66 -8.60
C ILE A 93 7.40 1.22 -8.29
N ASP A 94 8.15 2.12 -7.66
CA ASP A 94 9.55 1.90 -7.32
C ASP A 94 9.70 1.93 -5.79
N TRP A 95 9.88 0.74 -5.20
CA TRP A 95 10.00 0.62 -3.76
C TRP A 95 11.40 1.01 -3.30
N GLN A 96 11.46 1.94 -2.36
CA GLN A 96 12.71 2.38 -1.75
C GLN A 96 12.73 1.94 -0.29
N PRO A 97 13.87 1.47 0.23
CA PRO A 97 13.99 1.20 1.66
C PRO A 97 13.90 2.51 2.44
N ALA A 98 13.34 2.43 3.60
CA ALA A 98 13.15 3.61 4.44
C ALA A 98 13.62 3.36 5.88
#